data_a2e6abd1c0c7eae5fdb97f1a73a87b0b
#
_entry.id   a2e6abd1c0c7eae5fdb97f1a73a87b0b
#
_cell.length_a   1.000
_cell.length_b   1.000
_cell.length_c   1.000
_cell.angle_alpha   90.00
_cell.angle_beta   90.00
_cell.angle_gamma   90.00
#
_symmetry.space_group_name_H-M   'P 1'
#
loop_
_entity.id
_entity.type
_entity.pdbx_description
1 polymer ?
#
loop_
_entity_poly.entity_id
_entity_poly.type
_entity_poly.pdbx_seq_one_letter_code
_entity_poly.pdbx_strand_id
1 'polypeptide(L)'
;SEGMTATERATELQPLVRSILSDIEQAVHEKTAFAAMESQRVFRIMASDYAESCLMPRVLCRIRQEAPHVTLDVLTPSDVSFLDVEQGRLDMAINRFDKIPQSFHQKTLWTEYFACLMNARNPILKEPFTLDTYLDASHIWVSKTGFGVGVGVNPKDVQRLGWVDEALSLMG
;
A
#
# COMPACT_ATOMS: atom_id res chain seq x y z
N SER A 1 -20.52 -30.58 17.05
CA SER A 1 -19.70 -31.19 15.98
C SER A 1 -18.32 -30.59 16.04
N GLU A 2 -17.34 -31.38 16.45
CA GLU A 2 -15.94 -30.98 16.40
C GLU A 2 -15.55 -30.84 14.93
N GLY A 3 -15.11 -29.68 14.52
CA GLY A 3 -14.65 -29.43 13.17
C GLY A 3 -13.37 -30.22 12.87
N MET A 4 -13.16 -30.62 11.61
CA MET A 4 -11.93 -31.27 11.18
C MET A 4 -10.75 -30.29 11.31
N THR A 5 -9.69 -30.75 11.96
CA THR A 5 -8.42 -30.02 12.04
C THR A 5 -7.45 -30.58 10.99
N ALA A 6 -6.77 -29.69 10.26
CA ALA A 6 -5.79 -30.11 9.28
C ALA A 6 -4.63 -30.85 9.96
N THR A 7 -4.20 -31.99 9.36
CA THR A 7 -2.97 -32.65 9.81
C THR A 7 -1.73 -31.85 9.40
N GLU A 8 -0.60 -32.11 10.03
CA GLU A 8 0.68 -31.47 9.69
C GLU A 8 0.99 -31.65 8.19
N ARG A 9 0.79 -32.87 7.66
CA ARG A 9 0.98 -33.17 6.24
C ARG A 9 0.00 -32.41 5.33
N ALA A 10 -1.23 -32.18 5.77
CA ALA A 10 -2.21 -31.40 5.02
C ALA A 10 -1.79 -29.92 4.96
N THR A 11 -1.24 -29.39 6.05
CA THR A 11 -0.74 -28.01 6.12
C THR A 11 0.48 -27.82 5.22
N GLU A 12 1.41 -28.78 5.16
CA GLU A 12 2.55 -28.77 4.25
C GLU A 12 2.14 -28.81 2.76
N LEU A 13 1.15 -29.64 2.44
CA LEU A 13 0.68 -29.81 1.07
C LEU A 13 -0.22 -28.68 0.59
N GLN A 14 -0.86 -27.96 1.48
CA GLN A 14 -1.82 -26.91 1.14
C GLN A 14 -1.29 -25.87 0.13
N PRO A 15 -0.09 -25.28 0.29
CA PRO A 15 0.43 -24.30 -0.67
C PRO A 15 0.70 -24.95 -2.04
N LEU A 16 1.20 -26.18 -2.08
CA LEU A 16 1.46 -26.90 -3.32
C LEU A 16 0.17 -27.21 -4.08
N VAL A 17 -0.83 -27.75 -3.39
CA VAL A 17 -2.15 -28.04 -3.99
C VAL A 17 -2.80 -26.76 -4.50
N ARG A 18 -2.71 -25.66 -3.75
CA ARG A 18 -3.26 -24.37 -4.17
C ARG A 18 -2.57 -23.82 -5.43
N SER A 19 -1.25 -23.97 -5.53
CA SER A 19 -0.49 -23.60 -6.73
C SER A 19 -0.94 -24.43 -7.94
N ILE A 20 -1.03 -25.74 -7.78
CA ILE A 20 -1.46 -26.65 -8.86
C ILE A 20 -2.89 -26.31 -9.33
N LEU A 21 -3.80 -26.07 -8.40
CA LEU A 21 -5.18 -25.69 -8.75
C LEU A 21 -5.22 -24.35 -9.51
N SER A 22 -4.43 -23.39 -9.09
CA SER A 22 -4.31 -22.10 -9.80
C SER A 22 -3.74 -22.27 -11.21
N ASP A 23 -2.73 -23.14 -11.39
CA ASP A 23 -2.14 -23.43 -12.70
C ASP A 23 -3.16 -24.14 -13.61
N ILE A 24 -3.95 -25.05 -13.04
CA ILE A 24 -5.04 -25.73 -13.76
C ILE A 24 -6.12 -24.72 -14.17
N GLU A 25 -6.53 -23.84 -13.26
CA GLU A 25 -7.50 -22.80 -13.56
C GLU A 25 -7.01 -21.88 -14.66
N GLN A 26 -5.73 -21.48 -14.65
CA GLN A 26 -5.12 -20.69 -15.70
C GLN A 26 -5.07 -21.44 -17.05
N ALA A 27 -4.83 -22.73 -17.03
CA ALA A 27 -4.75 -23.56 -18.23
C ALA A 27 -6.13 -23.86 -18.84
N VAL A 28 -7.16 -24.00 -18.00
CA VAL A 28 -8.53 -24.32 -18.43
C VAL A 28 -9.31 -23.09 -18.84
N HIS A 29 -9.05 -21.96 -18.21
CA HIS A 29 -9.63 -20.70 -18.65
C HIS A 29 -8.82 -20.21 -19.86
N GLU A 30 -9.35 -20.41 -21.07
CA GLU A 30 -8.95 -19.58 -22.21
C GLU A 30 -8.86 -18.15 -21.72
N LYS A 31 -7.80 -17.43 -22.07
CA LYS A 31 -7.66 -15.99 -21.81
C LYS A 31 -8.80 -15.25 -22.52
N THR A 32 -10.01 -15.39 -22.01
CA THR A 32 -11.11 -14.51 -22.41
C THR A 32 -10.65 -13.11 -22.04
N ALA A 33 -10.47 -12.27 -23.06
CA ALA A 33 -10.13 -10.88 -22.85
C ALA A 33 -11.11 -10.29 -21.83
N PHE A 34 -10.57 -9.59 -20.82
CA PHE A 34 -11.40 -8.99 -19.77
C PHE A 34 -12.48 -8.10 -20.40
N ALA A 35 -13.74 -8.56 -20.30
CA ALA A 35 -14.89 -7.83 -20.81
C ALA A 35 -15.29 -6.74 -19.80
N ALA A 36 -14.63 -5.60 -19.88
CA ALA A 36 -14.77 -4.51 -18.92
C ALA A 36 -16.22 -4.03 -18.75
N MET A 37 -16.94 -3.89 -19.86
CA MET A 37 -18.34 -3.41 -19.86
C MET A 37 -19.33 -4.37 -19.18
N GLU A 38 -19.00 -5.65 -19.13
CA GLU A 38 -19.89 -6.71 -18.58
C GLU A 38 -19.45 -7.17 -17.19
N SER A 39 -18.22 -6.84 -16.79
CA SER A 39 -17.63 -7.31 -15.55
C SER A 39 -18.33 -6.72 -14.34
N GLN A 40 -18.75 -7.58 -13.42
CA GLN A 40 -19.31 -7.22 -12.10
C GLN A 40 -18.31 -7.50 -10.97
N ARG A 41 -17.03 -7.65 -11.31
CA ARG A 41 -15.97 -7.96 -10.35
C ARG A 41 -15.81 -6.85 -9.31
N VAL A 42 -15.59 -7.25 -8.07
CA VAL A 42 -15.12 -6.36 -7.01
C VAL A 42 -13.61 -6.40 -6.98
N PHE A 43 -12.96 -5.26 -7.17
CA PHE A 43 -11.52 -5.12 -6.99
C PHE A 43 -11.25 -4.51 -5.62
N ARG A 44 -10.49 -5.23 -4.81
CA ARG A 44 -10.05 -4.78 -3.49
C ARG A 44 -8.66 -4.19 -3.59
N ILE A 45 -8.57 -2.90 -3.27
CA ILE A 45 -7.34 -2.12 -3.45
C ILE A 45 -6.99 -1.48 -2.11
N MET A 46 -5.79 -1.77 -1.60
CA MET A 46 -5.25 -0.96 -0.52
C MET A 46 -4.61 0.29 -1.13
N ALA A 47 -5.00 1.46 -0.61
CA ALA A 47 -4.41 2.73 -1.00
C ALA A 47 -4.13 3.59 0.25
N SER A 48 -3.02 4.34 0.21
CA SER A 48 -2.80 5.38 1.20
C SER A 48 -3.81 6.52 0.97
N ASP A 49 -4.10 7.30 2.01
CA ASP A 49 -4.92 8.50 1.96
C ASP A 49 -4.48 9.48 0.86
N TYR A 50 -3.17 9.59 0.64
CA TYR A 50 -2.61 10.35 -0.47
C TYR A 50 -2.99 9.76 -1.83
N ALA A 51 -2.84 8.45 -2.02
CA ALA A 51 -3.22 7.78 -3.26
C ALA A 51 -4.75 7.84 -3.48
N GLU A 52 -5.54 7.70 -2.41
CA GLU A 52 -6.99 7.87 -2.48
C GLU A 52 -7.37 9.28 -2.98
N SER A 53 -6.75 10.31 -2.42
CA SER A 53 -7.08 11.69 -2.77
C SER A 53 -6.62 12.07 -4.18
N CYS A 54 -5.43 11.62 -4.61
CA CYS A 54 -4.82 12.07 -5.86
C CYS A 54 -5.17 11.19 -7.06
N LEU A 55 -5.30 9.86 -6.86
CA LEU A 55 -5.45 8.88 -7.93
C LEU A 55 -6.89 8.40 -8.07
N MET A 56 -7.56 8.01 -6.97
CA MET A 56 -8.85 7.34 -7.04
C MET A 56 -9.94 8.14 -7.75
N PRO A 57 -10.07 9.47 -7.65
CA PRO A 57 -11.08 10.21 -8.39
C PRO A 57 -10.96 10.03 -9.90
N ARG A 58 -9.73 10.03 -10.43
CA ARG A 58 -9.47 9.82 -11.86
C ARG A 58 -9.74 8.38 -12.29
N VAL A 59 -9.33 7.42 -11.46
CA VAL A 59 -9.60 5.99 -11.69
C VAL A 59 -11.09 5.72 -11.72
N LEU A 60 -11.85 6.25 -10.75
CA LEU A 60 -13.31 6.10 -10.70
C LEU A 60 -14.01 6.71 -11.90
N CYS A 61 -13.61 7.91 -12.32
CA CYS A 61 -14.17 8.52 -13.54
C CYS A 61 -13.99 7.62 -14.75
N ARG A 62 -12.81 7.02 -14.90
CA ARG A 62 -12.51 6.16 -16.03
C ARG A 62 -13.24 4.81 -15.93
N ILE A 63 -13.27 4.19 -14.77
CA ILE A 63 -13.97 2.92 -14.54
C ILE A 63 -15.47 3.08 -14.82
N ARG A 64 -16.10 4.17 -14.42
CA ARG A 64 -17.52 4.42 -14.72
C ARG A 64 -17.83 4.47 -16.20
N GLN A 65 -16.87 4.86 -17.03
CA GLN A 65 -17.01 4.92 -18.49
C GLN A 65 -16.70 3.57 -19.15
N GLU A 66 -15.65 2.89 -18.71
CA GLU A 66 -15.10 1.71 -19.37
C GLU A 66 -15.61 0.38 -18.77
N ALA A 67 -15.99 0.39 -17.48
CA ALA A 67 -16.41 -0.79 -16.72
C ALA A 67 -17.47 -0.43 -15.66
N PRO A 68 -18.67 0.02 -16.05
CA PRO A 68 -19.65 0.66 -15.17
C PRO A 68 -20.18 -0.25 -14.06
N HIS A 69 -20.08 -1.57 -14.21
CA HIS A 69 -20.56 -2.55 -13.24
C HIS A 69 -19.47 -3.06 -12.29
N VAL A 70 -18.21 -2.65 -12.50
CA VAL A 70 -17.11 -2.95 -11.60
C VAL A 70 -17.23 -2.16 -10.31
N THR A 71 -16.96 -2.82 -9.18
CA THR A 71 -16.90 -2.17 -7.87
C THR A 71 -15.45 -2.06 -7.41
N LEU A 72 -15.06 -0.91 -6.89
CA LEU A 72 -13.81 -0.73 -6.17
C LEU A 72 -14.08 -0.70 -4.67
N ASP A 73 -13.42 -1.59 -3.94
CA ASP A 73 -13.38 -1.66 -2.50
C ASP A 73 -11.99 -1.17 -2.06
N VAL A 74 -11.93 0.04 -1.50
CA VAL A 74 -10.65 0.68 -1.13
C VAL A 74 -10.44 0.55 0.37
N LEU A 75 -9.33 -0.07 0.74
CA LEU A 75 -8.98 -0.38 2.12
C LEU A 75 -7.82 0.48 2.60
N THR A 76 -7.84 0.82 3.89
CA THR A 76 -6.76 1.59 4.50
C THR A 76 -5.52 0.72 4.77
N PRO A 77 -4.30 1.29 4.72
CA PRO A 77 -3.06 0.53 4.97
C PRO A 77 -2.97 -0.12 6.35
N SER A 78 -3.69 0.38 7.37
CA SER A 78 -3.69 -0.18 8.72
C SER A 78 -4.39 -1.53 8.81
N ASP A 79 -5.30 -1.83 7.89
CA ASP A 79 -6.24 -2.95 7.99
C ASP A 79 -5.80 -4.15 7.16
N VAL A 80 -4.72 -4.04 6.41
CA VAL A 80 -4.25 -5.05 5.45
C VAL A 80 -2.74 -5.29 5.54
N SER A 81 -2.32 -6.42 5.01
CA SER A 81 -0.93 -6.87 4.97
C SER A 81 -0.55 -7.47 3.62
N PHE A 82 0.74 -7.74 3.38
CA PHE A 82 1.17 -8.49 2.19
C PHE A 82 0.57 -9.89 2.11
N LEU A 83 0.27 -10.51 3.25
CA LEU A 83 -0.40 -11.81 3.29
C LEU A 83 -1.81 -11.76 2.67
N ASP A 84 -2.50 -10.62 2.78
CA ASP A 84 -3.81 -10.43 2.16
C ASP A 84 -3.73 -10.44 0.63
N VAL A 85 -2.64 -9.87 0.09
CA VAL A 85 -2.36 -9.92 -1.36
C VAL A 85 -2.01 -11.35 -1.78
N GLU A 86 -1.12 -12.04 -1.05
CA GLU A 86 -0.73 -13.43 -1.33
C GLU A 86 -1.92 -14.40 -1.30
N GLN A 87 -2.86 -14.16 -0.41
CA GLN A 87 -4.06 -14.99 -0.26
C GLN A 87 -5.21 -14.57 -1.19
N GLY A 88 -5.00 -13.58 -2.05
CA GLY A 88 -6.01 -13.09 -2.99
C GLY A 88 -7.19 -12.38 -2.32
N ARG A 89 -7.07 -11.98 -1.05
CA ARG A 89 -8.05 -11.14 -0.36
C ARG A 89 -7.97 -9.69 -0.80
N LEU A 90 -6.82 -9.29 -1.31
CA LEU A 90 -6.52 -7.99 -1.85
C LEU A 90 -5.95 -8.19 -3.27
N ASP A 91 -6.49 -7.48 -4.25
CA ASP A 91 -6.03 -7.57 -5.64
C ASP A 91 -4.78 -6.71 -5.88
N MET A 92 -4.67 -5.58 -5.18
CA MET A 92 -3.64 -4.59 -5.45
C MET A 92 -3.35 -3.73 -4.21
N ALA A 93 -2.10 -3.30 -4.06
CA ALA A 93 -1.68 -2.35 -3.04
C ALA A 93 -0.98 -1.15 -3.70
N ILE A 94 -1.42 0.07 -3.36
CA ILE A 94 -0.86 1.33 -3.86
C ILE A 94 -0.36 2.14 -2.69
N ASN A 95 0.96 2.14 -2.50
CA ASN A 95 1.63 2.86 -1.44
C ASN A 95 3.11 3.03 -1.77
N ARG A 96 3.83 3.75 -0.94
CA ARG A 96 5.28 3.66 -0.87
C ARG A 96 5.65 2.47 0.02
N PHE A 97 6.44 1.55 -0.52
CA PHE A 97 6.96 0.40 0.19
C PHE A 97 8.48 0.46 0.24
N ASP A 98 9.05 0.26 1.43
CA ASP A 98 10.50 0.22 1.60
C ASP A 98 11.06 -1.14 1.17
N LYS A 99 10.28 -2.20 1.38
CA LYS A 99 10.61 -3.57 0.97
C LYS A 99 9.37 -4.27 0.45
N ILE A 100 9.50 -4.94 -0.67
CA ILE A 100 8.43 -5.74 -1.27
C ILE A 100 8.97 -7.17 -1.44
N PRO A 101 8.20 -8.22 -1.05
CA PRO A 101 8.59 -9.60 -1.28
C PRO A 101 8.82 -9.88 -2.77
N GLN A 102 9.79 -10.74 -3.08
CA GLN A 102 10.18 -11.03 -4.47
C GLN A 102 9.07 -11.71 -5.28
N SER A 103 8.09 -12.33 -4.61
CA SER A 103 6.92 -12.95 -5.25
C SER A 103 5.93 -11.96 -5.85
N PHE A 104 6.09 -10.65 -5.57
CA PHE A 104 5.15 -9.63 -6.01
C PHE A 104 5.62 -8.93 -7.28
N HIS A 105 4.69 -8.70 -8.19
CA HIS A 105 4.89 -7.78 -9.29
C HIS A 105 4.71 -6.34 -8.80
N GLN A 106 5.64 -5.46 -9.15
CA GLN A 106 5.58 -4.06 -8.78
C GLN A 106 5.78 -3.14 -9.98
N LYS A 107 5.16 -1.98 -9.91
CA LYS A 107 5.33 -0.91 -10.89
C LYS A 107 5.31 0.44 -10.18
N THR A 108 6.31 1.27 -10.44
CA THR A 108 6.29 2.67 -10.01
C THR A 108 5.24 3.42 -10.83
N LEU A 109 4.28 4.04 -10.14
CA LEU A 109 3.23 4.83 -10.77
C LEU A 109 3.67 6.27 -10.99
N TRP A 110 4.30 6.89 -9.98
CA TRP A 110 4.88 8.24 -10.03
C TRP A 110 5.97 8.41 -8.97
N THR A 111 6.70 9.50 -9.05
CA THR A 111 7.68 9.93 -8.07
C THR A 111 7.30 11.30 -7.55
N GLU A 112 7.41 11.50 -6.24
CA GLU A 112 7.09 12.76 -5.56
C GLU A 112 8.25 13.20 -4.67
N TYR A 113 8.23 14.47 -4.32
CA TYR A 113 9.20 15.06 -3.41
C TYR A 113 8.50 15.54 -2.14
N PHE A 114 9.17 15.39 -1.02
CA PHE A 114 8.72 16.04 0.21
C PHE A 114 8.97 17.55 0.13
N ALA A 115 8.05 18.33 0.66
CA ALA A 115 8.16 19.75 0.79
C ALA A 115 7.84 20.18 2.23
N CYS A 116 8.50 21.23 2.69
CA CYS A 116 8.20 21.83 3.97
C CYS A 116 6.99 22.76 3.83
N LEU A 117 5.96 22.50 4.61
CA LEU A 117 4.79 23.37 4.71
C LEU A 117 4.88 24.16 6.02
N MET A 118 4.80 25.48 5.93
CA MET A 118 4.85 26.34 7.10
C MET A 118 4.00 27.61 6.91
N ASN A 119 3.71 28.28 8.01
CA ASN A 119 3.03 29.56 7.94
C ASN A 119 3.88 30.59 7.20
N ALA A 120 3.27 31.38 6.31
CA ALA A 120 3.97 32.44 5.56
C ALA A 120 4.61 33.51 6.44
N ARG A 121 4.22 33.60 7.70
CA ARG A 121 4.80 34.51 8.70
C ARG A 121 5.83 33.82 9.60
N ASN A 122 6.21 32.59 9.30
CA ASN A 122 7.20 31.88 10.12
C ASN A 122 8.54 32.65 10.10
N PRO A 123 9.12 32.91 11.26
CA PRO A 123 10.40 33.63 11.35
C PRO A 123 11.54 33.00 10.56
N ILE A 124 11.53 31.68 10.40
CA ILE A 124 12.53 30.92 9.63
C ILE A 124 12.65 31.39 8.17
N LEU A 125 11.60 32.02 7.63
CA LEU A 125 11.60 32.55 6.26
C LEU A 125 12.35 33.87 6.11
N LYS A 126 12.85 34.47 7.19
CA LYS A 126 13.64 35.72 7.16
C LYS A 126 15.09 35.47 6.79
N GLU A 127 15.56 34.24 6.90
CA GLU A 127 16.92 33.83 6.60
C GLU A 127 16.92 32.73 5.54
N PRO A 128 18.07 32.41 4.93
CA PRO A 128 18.16 31.28 3.99
C PRO A 128 17.72 29.99 4.66
N PHE A 129 16.81 29.26 4.01
CA PHE A 129 16.32 27.99 4.48
C PHE A 129 17.36 26.89 4.18
N THR A 130 18.11 26.50 5.20
CA THR A 130 19.17 25.48 5.15
C THR A 130 18.78 24.23 5.93
N LEU A 131 19.59 23.17 5.84
CA LEU A 131 19.40 21.97 6.64
C LEU A 131 19.48 22.29 8.15
N ASP A 132 20.43 23.14 8.57
CA ASP A 132 20.58 23.52 9.98
C ASP A 132 19.34 24.26 10.49
N THR A 133 18.83 25.24 9.72
CA THR A 133 17.59 25.96 10.09
C THR A 133 16.37 25.03 10.10
N TYR A 134 16.36 23.99 9.25
CA TYR A 134 15.33 22.97 9.28
C TYR A 134 15.43 22.12 10.54
N LEU A 135 16.62 21.64 10.91
CA LEU A 135 16.85 20.77 12.08
C LEU A 135 16.56 21.49 13.41
N ASP A 136 16.84 22.79 13.48
CA ASP A 136 16.59 23.63 14.67
C ASP A 136 15.10 23.99 14.84
N ALA A 137 14.28 23.79 13.82
CA ALA A 137 12.87 24.14 13.86
C ALA A 137 12.03 23.12 14.64
N SER A 138 10.88 23.57 15.14
CA SER A 138 9.86 22.66 15.66
C SER A 138 9.05 22.04 14.53
N HIS A 139 8.93 20.73 14.52
CA HIS A 139 8.26 19.96 13.48
C HIS A 139 6.93 19.36 13.96
N ILE A 140 5.96 19.31 13.05
CA ILE A 140 4.83 18.40 13.18
C ILE A 140 5.26 17.09 12.56
N TRP A 141 5.32 16.05 13.37
CA TRP A 141 5.76 14.75 12.93
C TRP A 141 4.59 13.91 12.41
N VAL A 142 4.77 13.31 11.23
CA VAL A 142 3.80 12.41 10.61
C VAL A 142 4.35 10.99 10.66
N SER A 143 3.68 10.14 11.43
CA SER A 143 4.08 8.74 11.59
C SER A 143 3.70 7.89 10.36
N LYS A 144 4.50 6.87 10.09
CA LYS A 144 4.13 5.79 9.16
C LYS A 144 2.93 5.02 9.71
N THR A 145 2.05 4.59 8.82
CA THR A 145 0.91 3.73 9.15
C THR A 145 0.85 2.53 8.20
N GLY A 146 0.26 1.43 8.64
CA GLY A 146 0.02 0.23 7.84
C GLY A 146 1.19 -0.75 7.75
N PHE A 147 0.97 -1.91 7.15
CA PHE A 147 1.93 -2.97 6.84
C PHE A 147 2.92 -3.33 7.97
N GLY A 148 2.39 -3.56 9.18
CA GLY A 148 3.18 -3.97 10.35
C GLY A 148 3.72 -2.81 11.20
N VAL A 149 3.40 -1.57 10.85
CA VAL A 149 3.69 -0.41 11.70
C VAL A 149 2.53 -0.22 12.67
N GLY A 150 2.78 -0.41 13.96
CA GLY A 150 1.74 -0.21 15.00
C GLY A 150 1.32 1.26 15.09
N VAL A 151 0.07 1.47 15.53
CA VAL A 151 -0.44 2.80 15.86
C VAL A 151 0.15 3.27 17.19
N GLY A 152 0.47 4.53 17.28
CA GLY A 152 1.00 5.15 18.48
C GLY A 152 2.51 5.25 18.46
N VAL A 153 3.00 6.42 18.81
CA VAL A 153 4.34 6.80 18.48
C VAL A 153 5.12 7.15 19.72
N ASN A 154 6.17 6.41 19.93
CA ASN A 154 7.30 6.87 20.71
C ASN A 154 8.32 7.46 19.70
N PRO A 155 8.57 8.79 19.69
CA PRO A 155 9.53 9.41 18.76
C PRO A 155 10.96 8.85 18.89
N LYS A 156 11.26 8.16 19.98
CA LYS A 156 12.56 7.51 20.22
C LYS A 156 12.65 6.09 19.66
N ASP A 157 11.56 5.56 19.12
CA ASP A 157 11.54 4.23 18.52
C ASP A 157 11.98 4.32 17.06
N VAL A 158 13.24 4.00 16.80
CA VAL A 158 13.88 4.04 15.48
C VAL A 158 13.12 3.22 14.42
N GLN A 159 12.41 2.17 14.81
CA GLN A 159 11.62 1.36 13.88
C GLN A 159 10.36 2.06 13.37
N ARG A 160 10.02 3.20 13.94
CA ARG A 160 8.81 3.97 13.63
C ARG A 160 9.09 5.36 13.07
N LEU A 161 10.33 5.64 12.71
CA LEU A 161 10.71 6.89 12.07
C LEU A 161 9.93 7.10 10.77
N GLY A 162 9.54 8.34 10.51
CA GLY A 162 9.01 8.75 9.23
C GLY A 162 10.07 8.66 8.13
N TRP A 163 9.66 8.70 6.90
CA TRP A 163 10.59 8.62 5.76
C TRP A 163 11.60 9.77 5.72
N VAL A 164 11.19 10.97 6.19
CA VAL A 164 12.10 12.12 6.29
C VAL A 164 13.13 11.88 7.37
N ASP A 165 12.71 11.36 8.54
CA ASP A 165 13.61 11.04 9.65
C ASP A 165 14.62 9.96 9.27
N GLU A 166 14.19 8.94 8.52
CA GLU A 166 15.09 7.91 7.98
C GLU A 166 16.12 8.51 7.03
N ALA A 167 15.69 9.40 6.11
CA ALA A 167 16.61 10.06 5.20
C ALA A 167 17.62 10.93 5.94
N LEU A 168 17.18 11.70 6.95
CA LEU A 168 18.07 12.52 7.78
C LEU A 168 19.05 11.65 8.59
N SER A 169 18.59 10.53 9.14
CA SER A 169 19.45 9.58 9.87
C SER A 169 20.55 8.97 8.99
N LEU A 170 20.34 8.87 7.68
CA LEU A 170 21.35 8.38 6.72
C LEU A 170 22.36 9.47 6.31
N MET A 171 22.04 10.72 6.56
CA MET A 171 22.92 11.86 6.23
C MET A 171 23.92 12.19 7.37
N GLY A 172 23.76 11.60 8.56
CA GLY A 172 24.59 11.77 9.76
C GLY A 172 23.92 12.69 10.73
#